data_bd6b6ce6816464cd494bbe4c8b8bef81
#
_entry.id   bd6b6ce6816464cd494bbe4c8b8bef81
#
_cell.length_a   1.000
_cell.length_b   1.000
_cell.length_c   1.000
_cell.angle_alpha   90.00
_cell.angle_beta   90.00
_cell.angle_gamma   90.00
#
_symmetry.space_group_name_H-M   'P 1'
#
loop_
_entity.id
_entity.type
_entity.pdbx_description
1 polymer ?
#
loop_
_entity_poly.entity_id
_entity_poly.type
_entity_poly.pdbx_seq_one_letter_code
_entity_poly.pdbx_strand_id
1 'polypeptide(L)'
;RQLIEALAIQPGQVVCDMGCGNGFYTLELAQLVGPTGAVYAIDIQPPMLRMLSGRAAIAGLMNIKPVLGTVIDPRLPAGEIDMVLCVDVYHEFSHPEEMLEKIRASLADDGQLVLAEFRGEDPAVPIKPLHKMTKAQVRLELEANGFELAREYDRLPWQHLMFFKVRDEAAE
;
A
#
# COMPACT_ATOMS: atom_id res chain seq x y z
N ARG A 1 11.58 -2.78 9.55
CA ARG A 1 11.39 -1.89 10.70
C ARG A 1 11.40 -0.42 10.28
N GLN A 2 12.46 0.08 9.62
CA GLN A 2 12.53 1.48 9.15
C GLN A 2 11.36 1.90 8.26
N LEU A 3 10.87 1.03 7.36
CA LEU A 3 9.69 1.29 6.53
C LEU A 3 8.48 1.59 7.41
N ILE A 4 8.16 0.72 8.34
CA ILE A 4 7.02 0.88 9.25
C ILE A 4 7.13 2.17 10.09
N GLU A 5 8.32 2.46 10.62
CA GLU A 5 8.57 3.72 11.36
C GLU A 5 8.32 4.96 10.47
N ALA A 6 8.71 4.89 9.20
CA ALA A 6 8.52 5.98 8.22
C ALA A 6 7.06 6.21 7.83
N LEU A 7 6.19 5.20 7.95
CA LEU A 7 4.75 5.34 7.71
C LEU A 7 4.06 6.22 8.75
N ALA A 8 4.61 6.30 9.97
CA ALA A 8 4.06 7.08 11.09
C ALA A 8 2.58 6.73 11.41
N ILE A 9 2.22 5.45 11.34
CA ILE A 9 0.88 4.92 11.61
C ILE A 9 0.39 5.37 12.98
N GLN A 10 -0.87 5.82 13.06
CA GLN A 10 -1.50 6.27 14.29
C GLN A 10 -2.56 5.26 14.75
N PRO A 11 -2.73 5.09 16.08
CA PRO A 11 -3.86 4.33 16.61
C PRO A 11 -5.20 4.83 16.09
N GLY A 12 -6.08 3.91 15.73
CA GLY A 12 -7.41 4.22 15.20
C GLY A 12 -7.49 4.36 13.69
N GLN A 13 -6.36 4.43 12.98
CA GLN A 13 -6.37 4.51 11.52
C GLN A 13 -6.92 3.25 10.86
N VAL A 14 -7.50 3.43 9.68
CA VAL A 14 -7.89 2.37 8.75
C VAL A 14 -6.87 2.30 7.63
N VAL A 15 -6.10 1.23 7.59
CA VAL A 15 -4.99 1.03 6.66
C VAL A 15 -5.28 -0.14 5.74
N CYS A 16 -4.88 -0.05 4.48
CA CYS A 16 -4.88 -1.16 3.54
C CYS A 16 -3.44 -1.63 3.29
N ASP A 17 -3.20 -2.94 3.44
CA ASP A 17 -1.99 -3.63 2.98
C ASP A 17 -2.30 -4.30 1.64
N MET A 18 -1.87 -3.68 0.54
CA MET A 18 -2.15 -4.11 -0.83
C MET A 18 -1.10 -5.11 -1.30
N GLY A 19 -1.55 -6.30 -1.72
CA GLY A 19 -0.65 -7.42 -2.01
C GLY A 19 -0.05 -7.98 -0.71
N CYS A 20 -0.89 -8.19 0.29
CA CYS A 20 -0.48 -8.48 1.67
C CYS A 20 0.25 -9.83 1.84
N GLY A 21 0.17 -10.73 0.86
CA GLY A 21 0.75 -12.05 0.94
C GLY A 21 0.28 -12.80 2.20
N ASN A 22 1.23 -13.39 2.90
CA ASN A 22 0.94 -14.09 4.16
C ASN A 22 0.88 -13.17 5.39
N GLY A 23 0.86 -11.83 5.21
CA GLY A 23 0.66 -10.86 6.26
C GLY A 23 1.92 -10.37 6.97
N PHE A 24 3.06 -10.31 6.28
CA PHE A 24 4.31 -9.84 6.89
C PHE A 24 4.16 -8.43 7.49
N TYR A 25 3.65 -7.48 6.69
CA TYR A 25 3.36 -6.11 7.16
C TYR A 25 2.00 -6.01 7.86
N THR A 26 1.00 -6.74 7.39
CA THR A 26 -0.36 -6.70 7.94
C THR A 26 -0.41 -6.86 9.46
N LEU A 27 0.32 -7.85 10.00
CA LEU A 27 0.31 -8.14 11.44
C LEU A 27 0.89 -6.97 12.26
N GLU A 28 1.96 -6.35 11.77
CA GLU A 28 2.59 -5.20 12.43
C GLU A 28 1.70 -3.94 12.33
N LEU A 29 1.11 -3.69 11.16
CA LEU A 29 0.15 -2.61 10.96
C LEU A 29 -1.06 -2.76 11.90
N ALA A 30 -1.59 -3.98 12.04
CA ALA A 30 -2.74 -4.26 12.92
C ALA A 30 -2.45 -3.97 14.40
N GLN A 31 -1.23 -4.23 14.85
CA GLN A 31 -0.79 -3.85 16.20
C GLN A 31 -0.72 -2.34 16.37
N LEU A 32 -0.21 -1.63 15.37
CA LEU A 32 -0.01 -0.17 15.43
C LEU A 32 -1.32 0.60 15.39
N VAL A 33 -2.26 0.23 14.52
CA VAL A 33 -3.58 0.89 14.48
C VAL A 33 -4.42 0.54 15.71
N GLY A 34 -4.12 -0.56 16.38
CA GLY A 34 -4.77 -0.97 17.63
C GLY A 34 -6.24 -1.38 17.46
N PRO A 35 -6.96 -1.61 18.59
CA PRO A 35 -8.31 -2.19 18.58
C PRO A 35 -9.38 -1.25 18.00
N THR A 36 -9.11 0.05 17.92
CA THR A 36 -10.03 1.04 17.34
C THR A 36 -9.78 1.30 15.86
N GLY A 37 -8.64 0.85 15.31
CA GLY A 37 -8.32 0.87 13.90
C GLY A 37 -8.61 -0.45 13.20
N ALA A 38 -8.34 -0.51 11.92
CA ALA A 38 -8.50 -1.72 11.11
C ALA A 38 -7.43 -1.82 10.01
N VAL A 39 -7.10 -3.05 9.61
CA VAL A 39 -6.26 -3.31 8.44
C VAL A 39 -7.02 -4.14 7.43
N TYR A 40 -7.29 -3.56 6.27
CA TYR A 40 -7.74 -4.30 5.09
C TYR A 40 -6.52 -4.95 4.43
N ALA A 41 -6.50 -6.27 4.40
CA ALA A 41 -5.42 -7.07 3.83
C ALA A 41 -5.88 -7.65 2.50
N ILE A 42 -5.40 -7.05 1.41
CA ILE A 42 -5.84 -7.39 0.05
C ILE A 42 -4.80 -8.30 -0.62
N ASP A 43 -5.26 -9.40 -1.17
CA ASP A 43 -4.47 -10.23 -2.07
C ASP A 43 -5.38 -10.87 -3.12
N ILE A 44 -4.83 -11.23 -4.28
CA ILE A 44 -5.56 -11.94 -5.35
C ILE A 44 -5.40 -13.46 -5.24
N GLN A 45 -4.60 -13.93 -4.29
CA GLN A 45 -4.29 -15.33 -4.07
C GLN A 45 -4.98 -15.88 -2.80
N PRO A 46 -6.04 -16.68 -2.91
CA PRO A 46 -6.73 -17.22 -1.74
C PRO A 46 -5.84 -17.97 -0.73
N PRO A 47 -4.78 -18.71 -1.16
CA PRO A 47 -3.87 -19.36 -0.21
C PRO A 47 -3.15 -18.37 0.72
N MET A 48 -2.77 -17.19 0.21
CA MET A 48 -2.10 -16.15 1.00
C MET A 48 -3.02 -15.63 2.11
N LEU A 49 -4.27 -15.34 1.79
CA LEU A 49 -5.27 -14.87 2.77
C LEU A 49 -5.57 -15.94 3.83
N ARG A 50 -5.57 -17.23 3.47
CA ARG A 50 -5.71 -18.31 4.47
C ARG A 50 -4.51 -18.36 5.42
N MET A 51 -3.29 -18.22 4.91
CA MET A 51 -2.08 -18.18 5.74
C MET A 51 -2.09 -16.96 6.68
N LEU A 52 -2.45 -15.78 6.15
CA LEU A 52 -2.63 -14.57 6.94
C LEU A 52 -3.64 -14.78 8.07
N SER A 53 -4.82 -15.31 7.76
CA SER A 53 -5.88 -15.53 8.76
C SER A 53 -5.41 -16.46 9.88
N GLY A 54 -4.66 -17.52 9.56
CA GLY A 54 -4.06 -18.41 10.55
C GLY A 54 -3.05 -17.68 11.46
N ARG A 55 -2.20 -16.86 10.88
CA ARG A 55 -1.20 -16.06 11.63
C ARG A 55 -1.86 -15.00 12.51
N ALA A 56 -2.88 -14.33 11.99
CA ALA A 56 -3.66 -13.34 12.75
C ALA A 56 -4.35 -13.97 13.97
N ALA A 57 -4.95 -15.14 13.80
CA ALA A 57 -5.58 -15.88 14.89
C ALA A 57 -4.57 -16.27 15.98
N ILE A 58 -3.39 -16.78 15.60
CA ILE A 58 -2.31 -17.12 16.54
C ILE A 58 -1.83 -15.88 17.30
N ALA A 59 -1.76 -14.72 16.61
CA ALA A 59 -1.34 -13.45 17.21
C ALA A 59 -2.45 -12.76 18.03
N GLY A 60 -3.69 -13.27 18.01
CA GLY A 60 -4.85 -12.69 18.71
C GLY A 60 -5.30 -11.35 18.11
N LEU A 61 -5.02 -11.10 16.85
CA LEU A 61 -5.39 -9.85 16.16
C LEU A 61 -6.78 -9.98 15.53
N MET A 62 -7.72 -9.15 16.00
CA MET A 62 -9.13 -9.18 15.59
C MET A 62 -9.51 -8.03 14.64
N ASN A 63 -8.58 -7.13 14.35
CA ASN A 63 -8.79 -5.91 13.56
C ASN A 63 -8.26 -6.02 12.13
N ILE A 64 -7.97 -7.23 11.65
CA ILE A 64 -7.57 -7.52 10.28
C ILE A 64 -8.80 -7.97 9.48
N LYS A 65 -8.99 -7.41 8.30
CA LYS A 65 -10.06 -7.74 7.34
C LYS A 65 -9.44 -8.29 6.06
N PRO A 66 -9.26 -9.61 5.91
CA PRO A 66 -8.77 -10.19 4.66
C PRO A 66 -9.80 -10.03 3.55
N VAL A 67 -9.38 -9.55 2.39
CA VAL A 67 -10.24 -9.35 1.22
C VAL A 67 -9.59 -9.95 -0.02
N LEU A 68 -10.33 -10.82 -0.72
CA LEU A 68 -9.92 -11.31 -2.02
C LEU A 68 -10.21 -10.25 -3.08
N GLY A 69 -9.17 -9.54 -3.50
CA GLY A 69 -9.23 -8.58 -4.58
C GLY A 69 -9.19 -9.25 -5.96
N THR A 70 -9.21 -8.42 -6.98
CA THR A 70 -8.99 -8.79 -8.38
C THR A 70 -7.85 -7.95 -8.96
N VAL A 71 -7.47 -8.19 -10.21
CA VAL A 71 -6.43 -7.39 -10.89
C VAL A 71 -6.88 -5.96 -11.25
N ILE A 72 -8.18 -5.66 -11.11
CA ILE A 72 -8.77 -4.34 -11.44
C ILE A 72 -9.54 -3.72 -10.27
N ASP A 73 -9.76 -4.46 -9.18
CA ASP A 73 -10.58 -3.98 -8.06
C ASP A 73 -10.10 -4.59 -6.74
N PRO A 74 -9.59 -3.79 -5.80
CA PRO A 74 -9.19 -4.25 -4.47
C PRO A 74 -10.40 -4.48 -3.54
N ARG A 75 -11.61 -4.08 -3.95
CA ARG A 75 -12.85 -4.19 -3.17
C ARG A 75 -12.79 -3.49 -1.81
N LEU A 76 -12.15 -2.33 -1.78
CA LEU A 76 -12.06 -1.48 -0.59
C LEU A 76 -13.35 -0.65 -0.43
N PRO A 77 -13.73 -0.32 0.81
CA PRO A 77 -14.83 0.62 1.06
C PRO A 77 -14.46 2.03 0.56
N ALA A 78 -15.44 2.76 0.03
CA ALA A 78 -15.24 4.10 -0.51
C ALA A 78 -15.07 5.14 0.61
N GLY A 79 -14.05 5.98 0.51
CA GLY A 79 -13.85 7.13 1.40
C GLY A 79 -13.45 6.79 2.84
N GLU A 80 -13.03 5.57 3.13
CA GLU A 80 -12.77 5.12 4.51
C GLU A 80 -11.27 4.85 4.82
N ILE A 81 -10.41 4.80 3.82
CA ILE A 81 -9.03 4.35 4.00
C ILE A 81 -8.08 5.54 4.23
N ASP A 82 -7.44 5.59 5.39
CA ASP A 82 -6.45 6.60 5.72
C ASP A 82 -5.11 6.37 5.00
N MET A 83 -4.76 5.13 4.73
CA MET A 83 -3.54 4.79 3.99
C MET A 83 -3.70 3.48 3.23
N VAL A 84 -3.37 3.51 1.94
CA VAL A 84 -3.12 2.30 1.14
C VAL A 84 -1.61 2.14 0.99
N LEU A 85 -1.08 1.03 1.48
CA LEU A 85 0.34 0.68 1.40
C LEU A 85 0.56 -0.40 0.34
N CYS A 86 1.46 -0.14 -0.61
CA CYS A 86 1.96 -1.10 -1.59
C CYS A 86 3.47 -1.29 -1.35
N VAL A 87 3.90 -2.50 -0.97
CA VAL A 87 5.32 -2.82 -0.78
C VAL A 87 5.75 -3.85 -1.82
N ASP A 88 6.57 -3.43 -2.75
CA ASP A 88 7.09 -4.26 -3.85
C ASP A 88 5.96 -4.97 -4.63
N VAL A 89 4.85 -4.29 -4.85
CA VAL A 89 3.66 -4.86 -5.51
C VAL A 89 3.09 -3.99 -6.62
N TYR A 90 3.29 -2.67 -6.59
CA TYR A 90 2.72 -1.78 -7.60
C TYR A 90 3.22 -2.11 -9.02
N HIS A 91 4.50 -2.44 -9.15
CA HIS A 91 5.08 -2.85 -10.43
C HIS A 91 4.47 -4.14 -11.02
N GLU A 92 3.71 -4.90 -10.23
CA GLU A 92 2.99 -6.11 -10.67
C GLU A 92 1.56 -5.84 -11.14
N PHE A 93 1.06 -4.60 -11.01
CA PHE A 93 -0.30 -4.27 -11.46
C PHE A 93 -0.40 -4.40 -12.98
N SER A 94 -1.21 -5.36 -13.44
CA SER A 94 -1.48 -5.55 -14.87
C SER A 94 -2.47 -4.52 -15.44
N HIS A 95 -3.27 -3.90 -14.58
CA HIS A 95 -4.27 -2.87 -14.91
C HIS A 95 -4.14 -1.71 -13.92
N PRO A 96 -3.04 -0.95 -14.00
CA PRO A 96 -2.74 0.08 -13.01
C PRO A 96 -3.76 1.22 -12.99
N GLU A 97 -4.30 1.62 -14.14
CA GLU A 97 -5.28 2.72 -14.24
C GLU A 97 -6.56 2.38 -13.48
N GLU A 98 -7.15 1.20 -13.73
CA GLU A 98 -8.37 0.74 -13.05
C GLU A 98 -8.13 0.55 -11.54
N MET A 99 -6.99 -0.01 -11.18
CA MET A 99 -6.63 -0.22 -9.79
C MET A 99 -6.44 1.11 -9.05
N LEU A 100 -5.74 2.08 -9.66
CA LEU A 100 -5.53 3.41 -9.08
C LEU A 100 -6.85 4.19 -8.95
N GLU A 101 -7.77 4.06 -9.90
CA GLU A 101 -9.12 4.63 -9.80
C GLU A 101 -9.84 4.12 -8.54
N LYS A 102 -9.83 2.79 -8.30
CA LYS A 102 -10.46 2.17 -7.13
C LYS A 102 -9.76 2.56 -5.82
N ILE A 103 -8.44 2.59 -5.82
CA ILE A 103 -7.66 3.06 -4.66
C ILE A 103 -8.03 4.51 -4.34
N ARG A 104 -8.04 5.39 -5.34
CA ARG A 104 -8.42 6.80 -5.16
C ARG A 104 -9.82 6.94 -4.55
N ALA A 105 -10.79 6.18 -5.05
CA ALA A 105 -12.15 6.19 -4.53
C ALA A 105 -12.28 5.66 -3.10
N SER A 106 -11.34 4.83 -2.64
CA SER A 106 -11.34 4.27 -1.29
C SER A 106 -10.73 5.19 -0.22
N LEU A 107 -9.88 6.14 -0.63
CA LEU A 107 -9.18 7.02 0.30
C LEU A 107 -10.14 8.01 0.98
N ALA A 108 -9.95 8.19 2.29
CA ALA A 108 -10.54 9.29 3.04
C ALA A 108 -9.99 10.65 2.55
N ASP A 109 -10.58 11.77 2.98
CA ASP A 109 -10.22 13.12 2.51
C ASP A 109 -8.72 13.42 2.65
N ASP A 110 -8.08 13.01 3.76
CA ASP A 110 -6.64 13.15 3.99
C ASP A 110 -5.87 11.85 3.75
N GLY A 111 -6.51 10.86 3.11
CA GLY A 111 -5.94 9.55 2.86
C GLY A 111 -4.75 9.59 1.90
N GLN A 112 -3.82 8.64 2.07
CA GLN A 112 -2.60 8.56 1.27
C GLN A 112 -2.41 7.19 0.63
N LEU A 113 -1.90 7.21 -0.61
CA LEU A 113 -1.32 6.02 -1.25
C LEU A 113 0.20 6.06 -1.05
N VAL A 114 0.74 4.98 -0.49
CA VAL A 114 2.17 4.86 -0.19
C VAL A 114 2.77 3.71 -0.96
N LEU A 115 3.80 3.99 -1.77
CA LEU A 115 4.51 3.01 -2.56
C LEU A 115 5.94 2.83 -2.04
N ALA A 116 6.31 1.61 -1.72
CA ALA A 116 7.68 1.18 -1.47
C ALA A 116 8.11 0.26 -2.62
N GLU A 117 9.05 0.72 -3.46
CA GLU A 117 9.53 -0.02 -4.61
C GLU A 117 11.06 -0.07 -4.65
N PHE A 118 11.63 -1.17 -5.12
CA PHE A 118 13.08 -1.27 -5.32
C PHE A 118 13.58 -0.24 -6.32
N ARG A 119 14.68 0.44 -5.98
CA ARG A 119 15.23 1.54 -6.79
C ARG A 119 15.66 1.07 -8.17
N GLY A 120 14.99 1.58 -9.19
CA GLY A 120 15.38 1.38 -10.59
C GLY A 120 16.63 2.17 -10.98
N GLU A 121 16.92 3.27 -10.28
CA GLU A 121 18.07 4.15 -10.49
C GLU A 121 19.40 3.54 -10.03
N ASP A 122 19.34 2.57 -9.11
CA ASP A 122 20.55 1.98 -8.51
C ASP A 122 20.80 0.57 -9.07
N PRO A 123 21.86 0.38 -9.88
CA PRO A 123 22.20 -0.94 -10.39
C PRO A 123 22.73 -1.90 -9.31
N ALA A 124 23.17 -1.39 -8.15
CA ALA A 124 23.67 -2.20 -7.04
C ALA A 124 22.55 -2.88 -6.23
N VAL A 125 21.29 -2.44 -6.38
CA VAL A 125 20.15 -3.13 -5.75
C VAL A 125 20.03 -4.54 -6.31
N PRO A 126 20.16 -5.63 -5.49
CA PRO A 126 20.30 -7.01 -5.95
C PRO A 126 18.96 -7.66 -6.34
N ILE A 127 18.17 -6.95 -7.12
CA ILE A 127 16.83 -7.36 -7.60
C ILE A 127 16.82 -7.29 -9.13
N LYS A 128 16.07 -8.20 -9.76
CA LYS A 128 15.91 -8.19 -11.22
C LYS A 128 15.32 -6.85 -11.70
N PRO A 129 15.78 -6.29 -12.83
CA PRO A 129 15.27 -5.01 -13.34
C PRO A 129 13.76 -4.93 -13.47
N LEU A 130 13.09 -6.05 -13.80
CA LEU A 130 11.64 -6.15 -13.95
C LEU A 130 10.88 -5.87 -12.65
N HIS A 131 11.52 -6.02 -11.49
CA HIS A 131 10.94 -5.77 -10.17
C HIS A 131 11.43 -4.46 -9.56
N LYS A 132 11.96 -3.57 -10.37
CA LYS A 132 12.42 -2.24 -9.94
C LYS A 132 11.60 -1.16 -10.62
N MET A 133 11.38 -0.05 -9.93
CA MET A 133 10.81 1.15 -10.52
C MET A 133 11.65 2.37 -10.19
N THR A 134 11.76 3.30 -11.14
CA THR A 134 12.34 4.62 -10.87
C THR A 134 11.30 5.54 -10.24
N LYS A 135 11.74 6.49 -9.42
CA LYS A 135 10.85 7.54 -8.91
C LYS A 135 10.16 8.32 -10.03
N ALA A 136 10.89 8.58 -11.12
CA ALA A 136 10.34 9.27 -12.28
C ALA A 136 9.16 8.50 -12.90
N GLN A 137 9.30 7.18 -13.04
CA GLN A 137 8.23 6.33 -13.57
C GLN A 137 7.02 6.31 -12.61
N VAL A 138 7.25 6.08 -11.32
CA VAL A 138 6.18 6.09 -10.31
C VAL A 138 5.42 7.42 -10.35
N ARG A 139 6.13 8.57 -10.33
CA ARG A 139 5.49 9.89 -10.40
C ARG A 139 4.67 10.08 -11.66
N LEU A 140 5.23 9.74 -12.82
CA LEU A 140 4.53 9.88 -14.10
C LEU A 140 3.19 9.14 -14.08
N GLU A 141 3.19 7.90 -13.64
CA GLU A 141 1.99 7.05 -13.60
C GLU A 141 0.96 7.55 -12.57
N LEU A 142 1.41 7.89 -11.36
CA LEU A 142 0.50 8.37 -10.31
C LEU A 142 -0.09 9.74 -10.65
N GLU A 143 0.72 10.67 -11.15
CA GLU A 143 0.26 12.01 -11.54
C GLU A 143 -0.74 11.94 -12.72
N ALA A 144 -0.55 11.01 -13.68
CA ALA A 144 -1.50 10.77 -14.76
C ALA A 144 -2.85 10.22 -14.27
N ASN A 145 -2.87 9.59 -13.10
CA ASN A 145 -4.05 8.95 -12.50
C ASN A 145 -4.66 9.75 -11.33
N GLY A 146 -4.40 11.06 -11.26
CA GLY A 146 -5.07 11.97 -10.31
C GLY A 146 -4.47 11.98 -8.90
N PHE A 147 -3.22 11.57 -8.77
CA PHE A 147 -2.45 11.70 -7.53
C PHE A 147 -1.40 12.81 -7.64
N GLU A 148 -0.95 13.32 -6.51
CA GLU A 148 0.21 14.20 -6.44
C GLU A 148 1.16 13.74 -5.33
N LEU A 149 2.46 13.93 -5.54
CA LEU A 149 3.48 13.55 -4.58
C LEU A 149 3.42 14.48 -3.38
N ALA A 150 3.22 13.91 -2.18
CA ALA A 150 3.18 14.65 -0.93
C ALA A 150 4.53 14.61 -0.19
N ARG A 151 5.20 13.44 -0.19
CA ARG A 151 6.44 13.23 0.55
C ARG A 151 7.25 12.07 -0.01
N GLU A 152 8.56 12.12 0.16
CA GLU A 152 9.49 11.02 -0.11
C GLU A 152 10.31 10.67 1.14
N TYR A 153 10.73 9.39 1.23
CA TYR A 153 11.65 8.92 2.26
C TYR A 153 12.69 8.01 1.64
N ASP A 154 13.97 8.43 1.65
CA ASP A 154 15.07 7.79 0.90
C ASP A 154 16.08 7.04 1.77
N ARG A 155 15.74 6.78 3.04
CA ARG A 155 16.67 6.13 3.98
C ARG A 155 16.57 4.60 4.02
N LEU A 156 15.65 4.00 3.23
CA LEU A 156 15.60 2.55 3.09
C LEU A 156 16.81 2.04 2.31
N PRO A 157 17.35 0.85 2.65
CA PRO A 157 18.56 0.33 2.02
C PRO A 157 18.44 0.16 0.50
N TRP A 158 17.30 -0.38 0.03
CA TRP A 158 17.11 -0.82 -1.35
C TRP A 158 15.92 -0.19 -2.06
N GLN A 159 14.96 0.34 -1.31
CA GLN A 159 13.72 0.89 -1.80
C GLN A 159 13.69 2.41 -1.66
N HIS A 160 12.93 3.07 -2.52
CA HIS A 160 12.39 4.39 -2.24
C HIS A 160 10.98 4.22 -1.63
N LEU A 161 10.55 5.18 -0.83
CA LEU A 161 9.22 5.21 -0.23
C LEU A 161 8.59 6.56 -0.59
N MET A 162 7.48 6.51 -1.32
CA MET A 162 6.82 7.68 -1.87
C MET A 162 5.38 7.75 -1.39
N PHE A 163 4.97 8.91 -0.91
CA PHE A 163 3.64 9.18 -0.37
C PHE A 163 2.89 10.09 -1.33
N PHE A 164 1.72 9.66 -1.74
CA PHE A 164 0.86 10.40 -2.65
C PHE A 164 -0.47 10.70 -1.99
N LYS A 165 -1.06 11.84 -2.32
CA LYS A 165 -2.44 12.19 -1.98
C LYS A 165 -3.25 12.37 -3.27
N VAL A 166 -4.56 12.34 -3.15
CA VAL A 166 -5.45 12.67 -4.27
C VAL A 166 -5.25 14.13 -4.64
N ARG A 167 -5.12 14.42 -5.93
CA ARG A 167 -5.01 15.80 -6.42
C ARG A 167 -6.36 16.48 -6.30
N ASP A 168 -6.39 17.66 -5.68
CA ASP A 168 -7.57 18.50 -5.65
C ASP A 168 -7.91 19.00 -7.05
N GLU A 169 -9.09 18.67 -7.56
CA GLU A 169 -9.57 19.18 -8.85
C GLU A 169 -9.88 20.68 -8.88
N ALA A 170 -9.78 21.37 -7.73
CA ALA A 170 -10.12 22.79 -7.57
C ALA A 170 -8.96 23.77 -7.85
N ALA A 171 -7.84 23.32 -8.43
CA ALA A 171 -6.66 24.16 -8.70
C ALA A 171 -6.45 24.49 -10.19
N GLU A 172 -7.55 24.63 -10.98
CA GLU A 172 -7.50 25.25 -12.31
C GLU A 172 -8.16 26.64 -12.34
#